data_8f7a42e816d8795e7c972ce709a5c439
#
_entry.id   8f7a42e816d8795e7c972ce709a5c439
#
_cell.length_a   1.000
_cell.length_b   1.000
_cell.length_c   1.000
_cell.angle_alpha   90.00
_cell.angle_beta   90.00
_cell.angle_gamma   90.00
#
_symmetry.space_group_name_H-M   'P 1'
#
loop_
_entity.id
_entity.type
_entity.pdbx_description
1 polymer ?
#
loop_
_entity_poly.entity_id
_entity_poly.type
_entity_poly.pdbx_seq_one_letter_code
_entity_poly.pdbx_strand_id
1 'polypeptide(L)'
;QVSLSADNANLWIENSHVGKGWKLGSRQIITGVPENQWNINLPDGVCIDIIPIGDNDFVARPYGLDDVFKGALDKSTTTYLNIPFTRWMEERGITWEDIKGRTDDLQSASIFPKVTSVEDLGILVRWMTSEPQLEEGKKRWLKAEKVSADEISAGANLKRLYEQRNAFRKENWKGLAANYEKSVFYQLNLLDAANEFVRFNLDTPDVLQEDAAPMLRIHNRMLRARIMKLREDKDCAKEEQAAFQLLRDGLLGVMNERKSHPTLNVYSDQIVWSRSPVRIDVAGGWTDTPPYSLYSGGSVVNLAIELNGQPPLQVYVKPCKEYHITLRSIDMGAMEVIRNYEELQDYKKVRS
;
A
#
# COMPACT_ATOMS: atom_id res chain seq x y z
N GLN A 1 9.40 -4.91 25.70
CA GLN A 1 9.68 -5.98 24.72
C GLN A 1 8.43 -6.83 24.57
N VAL A 2 7.96 -6.99 23.34
CA VAL A 2 6.88 -7.89 22.97
C VAL A 2 7.42 -9.31 22.95
N SER A 3 6.67 -10.29 23.45
CA SER A 3 7.01 -11.70 23.30
C SER A 3 6.53 -12.19 21.94
N LEU A 4 7.46 -12.60 21.09
CA LEU A 4 7.18 -13.23 19.82
C LEU A 4 7.53 -14.71 19.91
N SER A 5 6.74 -15.58 19.27
CA SER A 5 7.09 -16.99 19.14
C SER A 5 8.28 -17.14 18.16
N ALA A 6 9.03 -18.25 18.26
CA ALA A 6 10.16 -18.51 17.38
C ALA A 6 9.74 -18.61 15.89
N ASP A 7 8.50 -19.00 15.65
CA ASP A 7 7.93 -19.25 14.32
C ASP A 7 7.05 -18.10 13.82
N ASN A 8 7.20 -16.90 14.41
CA ASN A 8 6.44 -15.72 13.98
C ASN A 8 6.75 -15.37 12.53
N ALA A 9 5.83 -15.73 11.65
CA ALA A 9 5.84 -15.33 10.26
C ALA A 9 4.59 -14.48 9.95
N ASN A 10 4.76 -13.50 9.05
CA ASN A 10 3.65 -12.71 8.55
C ASN A 10 2.93 -11.89 9.64
N LEU A 11 3.69 -11.11 10.41
CA LEU A 11 3.16 -10.09 11.31
C LEU A 11 3.12 -8.73 10.64
N TRP A 12 1.97 -8.05 10.73
CA TRP A 12 1.79 -6.67 10.32
C TRP A 12 1.30 -5.85 11.51
N ILE A 13 2.14 -4.95 12.01
CA ILE A 13 1.80 -4.07 13.12
C ILE A 13 1.92 -2.62 12.61
N GLU A 14 0.80 -1.91 12.58
CA GLU A 14 0.74 -0.55 12.04
C GLU A 14 0.06 0.40 13.03
N ASN A 15 0.71 1.54 13.33
CA ASN A 15 0.18 2.60 14.21
C ASN A 15 -0.40 2.07 15.51
N SER A 16 0.31 1.15 16.16
CA SER A 16 -0.18 0.38 17.30
C SER A 16 0.84 0.28 18.42
N HIS A 17 0.40 0.54 19.64
CA HIS A 17 1.19 0.36 20.85
C HIS A 17 1.07 -1.07 21.36
N VAL A 18 2.05 -1.91 21.01
CA VAL A 18 2.14 -3.30 21.43
C VAL A 18 3.19 -3.41 22.53
N GLY A 19 2.76 -3.65 23.75
CA GLY A 19 3.59 -3.59 24.97
C GLY A 19 4.14 -4.94 25.44
N LYS A 20 4.79 -4.94 26.59
CA LYS A 20 5.43 -6.12 27.20
C LYS A 20 4.46 -7.25 27.54
N GLY A 21 3.20 -6.91 27.80
CA GLY A 21 2.17 -7.91 28.15
C GLY A 21 1.56 -8.64 26.97
N TRP A 22 2.00 -8.31 25.75
CA TRP A 22 1.46 -8.96 24.55
C TRP A 22 2.24 -10.23 24.19
N LYS A 23 1.51 -11.29 23.91
CA LYS A 23 2.02 -12.51 23.29
C LYS A 23 1.38 -12.64 21.92
N LEU A 24 2.19 -12.60 20.88
CA LEU A 24 1.76 -12.65 19.50
C LEU A 24 2.03 -14.03 18.90
N GLY A 25 1.08 -14.51 18.11
CA GLY A 25 1.21 -15.67 17.24
C GLY A 25 1.75 -15.30 15.86
N SER A 26 1.42 -16.09 14.86
CA SER A 26 1.75 -15.86 13.44
C SER A 26 0.51 -15.46 12.63
N ARG A 27 0.74 -14.88 11.42
CA ARG A 27 -0.33 -14.46 10.51
C ARG A 27 -1.31 -13.48 11.14
N GLN A 28 -0.79 -12.39 11.70
CA GLN A 28 -1.57 -11.40 12.43
C GLN A 28 -1.43 -10.01 11.84
N ILE A 29 -2.52 -9.25 11.86
CA ILE A 29 -2.58 -7.83 11.52
C ILE A 29 -3.10 -7.07 12.74
N ILE A 30 -2.34 -6.08 13.20
CA ILE A 30 -2.68 -5.27 14.39
C ILE A 30 -2.61 -3.80 13.99
N THR A 31 -3.75 -3.11 14.02
CA THR A 31 -3.83 -1.72 13.60
C THR A 31 -4.58 -0.84 14.61
N GLY A 32 -4.12 0.40 14.73
CA GLY A 32 -4.82 1.44 15.46
C GLY A 32 -4.88 1.30 16.99
N VAL A 33 -4.09 0.39 17.57
CA VAL A 33 -4.11 0.15 19.03
C VAL A 33 -3.53 1.36 19.78
N PRO A 34 -4.32 2.03 20.65
CA PRO A 34 -3.85 3.18 21.42
C PRO A 34 -2.79 2.80 22.44
N GLU A 35 -2.15 3.80 23.06
CA GLU A 35 -1.23 3.58 24.18
C GLU A 35 -1.96 2.83 25.30
N ASN A 36 -1.35 1.73 25.79
CA ASN A 36 -2.02 0.81 26.71
C ASN A 36 -1.03 0.03 27.58
N GLN A 37 -1.58 -0.63 28.61
CA GLN A 37 -0.89 -1.57 29.50
C GLN A 37 -1.53 -2.97 29.40
N TRP A 38 -2.07 -3.34 28.25
CA TRP A 38 -2.81 -4.58 28.10
C TRP A 38 -1.91 -5.82 28.17
N ASN A 39 -2.48 -6.88 28.73
CA ASN A 39 -1.91 -8.22 28.70
C ASN A 39 -2.78 -9.06 27.76
N ILE A 40 -2.33 -9.24 26.53
CA ILE A 40 -3.09 -9.95 25.48
C ILE A 40 -2.28 -11.14 25.00
N ASN A 41 -2.93 -12.30 24.93
CA ASN A 41 -2.43 -13.48 24.25
C ASN A 41 -3.28 -13.67 22.97
N LEU A 42 -2.71 -13.32 21.82
CA LEU A 42 -3.44 -13.32 20.56
C LEU A 42 -3.15 -14.62 19.80
N PRO A 43 -4.18 -15.47 19.55
CA PRO A 43 -4.01 -16.71 18.81
C PRO A 43 -3.55 -16.48 17.36
N ASP A 44 -2.94 -17.50 16.75
CA ASP A 44 -2.53 -17.46 15.36
C ASP A 44 -3.70 -17.11 14.42
N GLY A 45 -3.44 -16.29 13.41
CA GLY A 45 -4.43 -15.87 12.44
C GLY A 45 -5.53 -14.94 12.99
N VAL A 46 -5.45 -14.52 14.25
CA VAL A 46 -6.37 -13.52 14.83
C VAL A 46 -5.77 -12.14 14.73
N CYS A 47 -6.54 -11.24 14.16
CA CYS A 47 -6.17 -9.85 13.89
C CYS A 47 -6.98 -8.89 14.77
N ILE A 48 -6.48 -7.65 14.93
CA ILE A 48 -7.14 -6.60 15.70
C ILE A 48 -7.09 -5.29 14.95
N ASP A 49 -8.26 -4.67 14.77
CA ASP A 49 -8.40 -3.26 14.41
C ASP A 49 -9.05 -2.50 15.57
N ILE A 50 -8.46 -1.40 15.97
CA ILE A 50 -9.12 -0.42 16.83
C ILE A 50 -9.46 0.80 15.99
N ILE A 51 -10.75 1.05 15.83
CA ILE A 51 -11.27 2.04 14.89
C ILE A 51 -11.94 3.17 15.66
N PRO A 52 -11.50 4.42 15.50
CA PRO A 52 -12.21 5.56 16.06
C PRO A 52 -13.54 5.77 15.35
N ILE A 53 -14.60 5.93 16.11
CA ILE A 53 -15.95 6.21 15.62
C ILE A 53 -16.54 7.38 16.40
N GLY A 54 -17.36 8.23 15.77
CA GLY A 54 -17.86 9.43 16.42
C GLY A 54 -16.71 10.34 16.94
N ASP A 55 -17.00 11.15 17.94
CA ASP A 55 -16.05 12.13 18.46
C ASP A 55 -15.06 11.54 19.48
N ASN A 56 -15.49 10.60 20.31
CA ASN A 56 -14.68 10.08 21.42
C ASN A 56 -14.60 8.56 21.49
N ASP A 57 -15.46 7.85 20.78
CA ASP A 57 -15.58 6.41 20.90
C ASP A 57 -14.57 5.66 20.03
N PHE A 58 -14.31 4.42 20.44
CA PHE A 58 -13.55 3.41 19.69
C PHE A 58 -14.38 2.15 19.55
N VAL A 59 -14.16 1.44 18.47
CA VAL A 59 -14.68 0.09 18.24
C VAL A 59 -13.52 -0.88 18.28
N ALA A 60 -13.63 -1.90 19.14
CA ALA A 60 -12.77 -3.06 19.08
C ALA A 60 -13.31 -4.02 18.00
N ARG A 61 -12.53 -4.24 16.95
CA ARG A 61 -12.85 -5.15 15.86
C ARG A 61 -11.76 -6.22 15.73
N PRO A 62 -11.76 -7.25 16.56
CA PRO A 62 -10.99 -8.45 16.28
C PRO A 62 -11.63 -9.22 15.13
N TYR A 63 -10.81 -9.91 14.32
CA TYR A 63 -11.26 -10.74 13.21
C TYR A 63 -10.25 -11.86 12.93
N GLY A 64 -10.70 -12.95 12.31
CA GLY A 64 -9.82 -13.99 11.81
C GLY A 64 -9.35 -13.67 10.39
N LEU A 65 -8.08 -13.93 10.11
CA LEU A 65 -7.52 -13.66 8.78
C LEU A 65 -8.20 -14.47 7.67
N ASP A 66 -8.70 -15.66 8.00
CA ASP A 66 -9.36 -16.57 7.07
C ASP A 66 -10.90 -16.57 7.26
N ASP A 67 -11.47 -15.57 7.91
CA ASP A 67 -12.90 -15.53 8.16
C ASP A 67 -13.73 -15.43 6.89
N VAL A 68 -14.76 -16.24 6.82
CA VAL A 68 -15.90 -16.05 5.92
C VAL A 68 -16.95 -15.22 6.66
N PHE A 69 -16.68 -13.93 6.80
CA PHE A 69 -17.48 -12.98 7.57
C PHE A 69 -18.69 -12.45 6.79
N LYS A 70 -19.39 -13.34 6.09
CA LYS A 70 -20.57 -13.04 5.27
C LYS A 70 -21.52 -14.21 5.22
N GLY A 71 -22.81 -13.95 5.29
CA GLY A 71 -23.87 -14.96 5.20
C GLY A 71 -24.59 -15.19 6.50
N ALA A 72 -25.52 -16.14 6.50
CA ALA A 72 -26.41 -16.41 7.63
C ALA A 72 -25.63 -16.83 8.88
N LEU A 73 -26.02 -16.26 10.02
CA LEU A 73 -25.33 -16.39 11.29
C LEU A 73 -25.34 -17.83 11.85
N ASP A 74 -26.33 -18.61 11.50
CA ASP A 74 -26.54 -19.99 11.96
C ASP A 74 -25.80 -21.05 11.13
N LYS A 75 -25.19 -20.65 10.00
CA LYS A 75 -24.46 -21.57 9.15
C LYS A 75 -23.05 -21.83 9.67
N SER A 76 -22.64 -23.07 9.67
CA SER A 76 -21.29 -23.49 10.04
C SER A 76 -20.17 -22.93 9.12
N THR A 77 -20.54 -22.50 7.90
CA THR A 77 -19.64 -21.87 6.93
C THR A 77 -19.40 -20.39 7.20
N THR A 78 -20.24 -19.74 8.02
CA THR A 78 -20.07 -18.35 8.44
C THR A 78 -19.15 -18.33 9.65
N THR A 79 -17.95 -17.74 9.53
CA THR A 79 -16.91 -17.80 10.55
C THR A 79 -16.59 -16.42 11.13
N TYR A 80 -16.18 -16.45 12.38
CA TYR A 80 -15.63 -15.30 13.10
C TYR A 80 -14.49 -15.78 14.00
N LEU A 81 -13.35 -15.11 13.93
CA LEU A 81 -12.11 -15.51 14.60
C LEU A 81 -11.67 -16.95 14.22
N ASN A 82 -11.83 -17.28 12.93
CA ASN A 82 -11.48 -18.56 12.32
C ASN A 82 -12.29 -19.77 12.83
N ILE A 83 -13.39 -19.55 13.54
CA ILE A 83 -14.32 -20.60 13.99
C ILE A 83 -15.75 -20.29 13.55
N PRO A 84 -16.66 -21.29 13.46
CA PRO A 84 -18.07 -21.02 13.21
C PRO A 84 -18.64 -19.98 14.20
N PHE A 85 -19.41 -19.02 13.71
CA PHE A 85 -19.93 -17.94 14.56
C PHE A 85 -20.80 -18.47 15.72
N THR A 86 -21.58 -19.51 15.48
CA THR A 86 -22.37 -20.18 16.52
C THR A 86 -21.52 -20.72 17.66
N ARG A 87 -20.36 -21.31 17.34
CA ARG A 87 -19.40 -21.79 18.32
C ARG A 87 -18.77 -20.65 19.12
N TRP A 88 -18.44 -19.53 18.45
CA TRP A 88 -17.93 -18.34 19.13
C TRP A 88 -18.91 -17.81 20.18
N MET A 89 -20.23 -17.82 19.84
CA MET A 89 -21.30 -17.45 20.76
C MET A 89 -21.41 -18.43 21.96
N GLU A 90 -21.42 -19.73 21.68
CA GLU A 90 -21.51 -20.79 22.70
C GLU A 90 -20.37 -20.69 23.71
N GLU A 91 -19.13 -20.58 23.25
CA GLU A 91 -17.95 -20.46 24.11
C GLU A 91 -18.02 -19.25 25.06
N ARG A 92 -18.76 -18.19 24.66
CA ARG A 92 -18.93 -16.94 25.43
C ARG A 92 -20.27 -16.86 26.17
N GLY A 93 -21.09 -17.88 26.02
CA GLY A 93 -22.42 -17.92 26.63
C GLY A 93 -23.31 -16.76 26.20
N ILE A 94 -23.23 -16.39 24.90
CA ILE A 94 -24.08 -15.36 24.26
C ILE A 94 -25.24 -16.06 23.56
N THR A 95 -26.39 -15.43 23.64
CA THR A 95 -27.60 -15.86 22.97
C THR A 95 -27.95 -14.99 21.77
N TRP A 96 -28.86 -15.43 20.93
CA TRP A 96 -29.37 -14.64 19.81
C TRP A 96 -30.07 -13.35 20.25
N GLU A 97 -30.57 -13.30 21.48
CA GLU A 97 -31.23 -12.11 22.05
C GLU A 97 -30.24 -11.03 22.42
N ASP A 98 -28.97 -11.39 22.67
CA ASP A 98 -27.89 -10.47 23.02
C ASP A 98 -27.34 -9.72 21.78
N ILE A 99 -27.65 -10.22 20.57
CA ILE A 99 -27.25 -9.62 19.30
C ILE A 99 -28.39 -8.75 18.79
N LYS A 100 -28.23 -7.43 18.90
CA LYS A 100 -29.22 -6.48 18.39
C LYS A 100 -29.18 -6.45 16.85
N GLY A 101 -30.37 -6.30 16.26
CA GLY A 101 -30.49 -6.18 14.82
C GLY A 101 -30.32 -7.53 14.13
N ARG A 102 -31.25 -8.46 14.38
CA ARG A 102 -31.30 -9.76 13.69
C ARG A 102 -31.29 -9.53 12.18
N THR A 103 -30.15 -9.73 11.58
CA THR A 103 -29.96 -9.71 10.13
C THR A 103 -29.61 -11.12 9.68
N ASP A 104 -29.99 -11.45 8.46
CA ASP A 104 -29.64 -12.76 7.87
C ASP A 104 -28.15 -12.82 7.46
N ASP A 105 -27.35 -11.80 7.78
CA ASP A 105 -25.93 -11.70 7.41
C ASP A 105 -25.07 -11.22 8.57
N LEU A 106 -23.96 -11.93 8.85
CA LEU A 106 -23.01 -11.61 9.92
C LEU A 106 -22.39 -10.20 9.72
N GLN A 107 -22.23 -9.75 8.51
CA GLN A 107 -21.67 -8.43 8.18
C GLN A 107 -22.52 -7.28 8.76
N SER A 108 -23.83 -7.48 8.81
CA SER A 108 -24.80 -6.51 9.35
C SER A 108 -25.19 -6.78 10.81
N ALA A 109 -24.60 -7.81 11.43
CA ALA A 109 -24.84 -8.12 12.84
C ALA A 109 -24.05 -7.20 13.76
N SER A 110 -24.73 -6.58 14.75
CA SER A 110 -24.10 -5.65 15.70
C SER A 110 -23.39 -6.42 16.81
N ILE A 111 -22.13 -6.79 16.58
CA ILE A 111 -21.29 -7.58 17.50
C ILE A 111 -20.07 -6.85 18.03
N PHE A 112 -19.68 -5.72 17.42
CA PHE A 112 -18.47 -4.97 17.78
C PHE A 112 -18.81 -3.88 18.81
N PRO A 113 -18.26 -3.97 20.03
CA PRO A 113 -18.55 -3.03 21.10
C PRO A 113 -17.91 -1.67 20.85
N LYS A 114 -18.70 -0.62 21.10
CA LYS A 114 -18.29 0.78 21.03
C LYS A 114 -18.04 1.30 22.47
N VAL A 115 -16.87 1.79 22.76
CA VAL A 115 -16.48 2.28 24.08
C VAL A 115 -15.54 3.49 23.99
N THR A 116 -15.52 4.31 25.06
CA THR A 116 -14.64 5.47 25.19
C THR A 116 -13.32 5.15 25.89
N SER A 117 -13.32 4.11 26.74
CA SER A 117 -12.18 3.77 27.62
C SER A 117 -11.22 2.82 26.92
N VAL A 118 -9.94 3.17 26.91
CA VAL A 118 -8.85 2.31 26.43
C VAL A 118 -8.72 1.04 27.27
N GLU A 119 -9.01 1.11 28.57
CA GLU A 119 -9.00 -0.05 29.47
C GLU A 119 -10.13 -1.03 29.09
N ASP A 120 -11.34 -0.51 28.84
CA ASP A 120 -12.47 -1.32 28.40
C ASP A 120 -12.19 -2.02 27.08
N LEU A 121 -11.53 -1.34 26.13
CA LEU A 121 -11.09 -1.96 24.89
C LEU A 121 -10.21 -3.19 25.14
N GLY A 122 -9.21 -3.09 26.02
CA GLY A 122 -8.31 -4.19 26.33
C GLY A 122 -9.02 -5.41 26.92
N ILE A 123 -9.97 -5.17 27.83
CA ILE A 123 -10.79 -6.22 28.44
C ILE A 123 -11.67 -6.88 27.40
N LEU A 124 -12.29 -6.07 26.54
CA LEU A 124 -13.16 -6.58 25.47
C LEU A 124 -12.39 -7.38 24.42
N VAL A 125 -11.23 -6.89 24.00
CA VAL A 125 -10.37 -7.62 23.04
C VAL A 125 -9.97 -8.99 23.61
N ARG A 126 -9.52 -9.06 24.86
CA ARG A 126 -9.19 -10.33 25.53
C ARG A 126 -10.35 -11.30 25.54
N TRP A 127 -11.52 -10.82 25.99
CA TRP A 127 -12.72 -11.63 26.05
C TRP A 127 -13.19 -12.09 24.66
N MET A 128 -13.19 -11.19 23.69
CA MET A 128 -13.61 -11.52 22.32
C MET A 128 -12.66 -12.51 21.63
N THR A 129 -11.37 -12.51 21.96
CA THR A 129 -10.34 -13.32 21.27
C THR A 129 -9.95 -14.57 22.06
N SER A 130 -9.27 -14.43 23.18
CA SER A 130 -8.53 -15.50 23.85
C SER A 130 -9.08 -15.92 25.22
N GLU A 131 -9.90 -15.10 25.87
CA GLU A 131 -10.39 -15.36 27.21
C GLU A 131 -11.93 -15.36 27.31
N PRO A 132 -12.61 -16.35 26.68
CA PRO A 132 -14.08 -16.38 26.65
C PRO A 132 -14.71 -16.47 28.05
N GLN A 133 -13.98 -16.95 29.04
CA GLN A 133 -14.44 -17.10 30.44
C GLN A 133 -14.26 -15.81 31.29
N LEU A 134 -13.76 -14.72 30.70
CA LEU A 134 -13.57 -13.45 31.40
C LEU A 134 -14.93 -12.79 31.68
N GLU A 135 -15.50 -13.01 32.87
CA GLU A 135 -16.82 -12.51 33.27
C GLU A 135 -16.97 -11.01 33.11
N GLU A 136 -15.91 -10.25 33.42
CA GLU A 136 -15.93 -8.80 33.25
C GLU A 136 -16.04 -8.38 31.78
N GLY A 137 -15.37 -9.12 30.88
CA GLY A 137 -15.46 -8.89 29.44
C GLY A 137 -16.87 -9.13 28.92
N LYS A 138 -17.51 -10.24 29.33
CA LYS A 138 -18.90 -10.55 29.01
C LYS A 138 -19.86 -9.45 29.47
N LYS A 139 -19.75 -9.01 30.75
CA LYS A 139 -20.59 -7.94 31.30
C LYS A 139 -20.44 -6.64 30.51
N ARG A 140 -19.22 -6.25 30.18
CA ARG A 140 -18.94 -5.05 29.39
C ARG A 140 -19.51 -5.16 27.98
N TRP A 141 -19.32 -6.31 27.32
CA TRP A 141 -19.83 -6.54 25.98
C TRP A 141 -21.37 -6.49 25.93
N LEU A 142 -22.06 -7.12 26.90
CA LEU A 142 -23.52 -7.09 26.99
C LEU A 142 -24.06 -5.67 27.20
N LYS A 143 -23.34 -4.84 28.00
CA LYS A 143 -23.74 -3.48 28.32
C LYS A 143 -23.41 -2.48 27.20
N ALA A 144 -22.34 -2.70 26.45
CA ALA A 144 -21.87 -1.78 25.42
C ALA A 144 -22.89 -1.62 24.29
N GLU A 145 -22.97 -0.43 23.74
CA GLU A 145 -23.55 -0.23 22.41
C GLU A 145 -22.68 -1.00 21.40
N LYS A 146 -23.31 -1.72 20.50
CA LYS A 146 -22.61 -2.52 19.50
C LYS A 146 -22.97 -2.04 18.10
N VAL A 147 -21.98 -2.09 17.21
CA VAL A 147 -22.11 -1.77 15.79
C VAL A 147 -21.75 -2.98 14.94
N SER A 148 -22.26 -3.00 13.72
CA SER A 148 -21.94 -4.01 12.70
C SER A 148 -20.68 -3.62 11.93
N ALA A 149 -20.17 -4.55 11.10
CA ALA A 149 -19.07 -4.25 10.18
C ALA A 149 -19.46 -3.19 9.15
N ASP A 150 -20.71 -3.22 8.67
CA ASP A 150 -21.22 -2.22 7.74
C ASP A 150 -21.28 -0.83 8.38
N GLU A 151 -21.77 -0.74 9.62
CA GLU A 151 -21.82 0.52 10.37
C GLU A 151 -20.43 1.07 10.69
N ILE A 152 -19.44 0.21 10.99
CA ILE A 152 -18.05 0.63 11.15
C ILE A 152 -17.53 1.23 9.84
N SER A 153 -17.77 0.57 8.73
CA SER A 153 -17.31 1.03 7.41
C SER A 153 -17.89 2.39 7.02
N ALA A 154 -19.16 2.63 7.39
CA ALA A 154 -19.85 3.89 7.12
C ALA A 154 -19.52 5.01 8.13
N GLY A 155 -19.27 4.64 9.40
CA GLY A 155 -19.17 5.57 10.52
C GLY A 155 -17.75 5.81 11.07
N ALA A 156 -16.72 5.19 10.51
CA ALA A 156 -15.34 5.40 10.95
C ALA A 156 -14.93 6.87 10.84
N ASN A 157 -14.36 7.43 11.91
CA ASN A 157 -13.89 8.81 11.92
C ASN A 157 -12.48 8.89 11.31
N LEU A 158 -12.44 9.12 10.00
CA LEU A 158 -11.17 9.18 9.23
C LEU A 158 -10.25 10.31 9.68
N LYS A 159 -10.79 11.43 10.17
CA LYS A 159 -10.00 12.53 10.71
C LYS A 159 -9.24 12.10 11.97
N ARG A 160 -9.94 11.50 12.93
CA ARG A 160 -9.32 10.96 14.16
C ARG A 160 -8.29 9.87 13.83
N LEU A 161 -8.61 8.98 12.89
CA LEU A 161 -7.68 7.94 12.45
C LEU A 161 -6.39 8.55 11.90
N TYR A 162 -6.50 9.59 11.07
CA TYR A 162 -5.35 10.31 10.53
C TYR A 162 -4.53 11.01 11.63
N GLU A 163 -5.20 11.67 12.58
CA GLU A 163 -4.56 12.34 13.72
C GLU A 163 -3.81 11.34 14.60
N GLN A 164 -4.41 10.18 14.90
CA GLN A 164 -3.77 9.11 15.68
C GLN A 164 -2.52 8.55 14.99
N ARG A 165 -2.60 8.32 13.68
CA ARG A 165 -1.45 7.87 12.87
C ARG A 165 -0.30 8.89 12.91
N ASN A 166 -0.62 10.16 12.78
CA ASN A 166 0.38 11.23 12.84
C ASN A 166 1.00 11.38 14.24
N ALA A 167 0.20 11.26 15.30
CA ALA A 167 0.71 11.28 16.66
C ALA A 167 1.67 10.11 16.92
N PHE A 168 1.26 8.89 16.55
CA PHE A 168 2.09 7.70 16.67
C PHE A 168 3.42 7.83 15.91
N ARG A 169 3.38 8.36 14.68
CA ARG A 169 4.59 8.61 13.89
C ARG A 169 5.53 9.59 14.58
N LYS A 170 5.00 10.71 15.10
CA LYS A 170 5.81 11.71 15.80
C LYS A 170 6.54 11.14 17.00
N GLU A 171 5.87 10.33 17.81
CA GLU A 171 6.45 9.70 19.00
C GLU A 171 7.54 8.67 18.65
N ASN A 172 7.33 7.93 17.56
CA ASN A 172 8.19 6.83 17.18
C ASN A 172 9.21 7.18 16.08
N TRP A 173 9.27 8.46 15.65
CA TRP A 173 10.07 8.87 14.50
C TRP A 173 11.55 8.55 14.62
N LYS A 174 12.15 8.70 15.81
CA LYS A 174 13.55 8.34 16.03
C LYS A 174 13.83 6.86 15.77
N GLY A 175 12.94 6.00 16.20
CA GLY A 175 13.03 4.56 15.92
C GLY A 175 12.81 4.22 14.45
N LEU A 176 11.88 4.91 13.79
CA LEU A 176 11.63 4.78 12.35
C LEU A 176 12.84 5.23 11.54
N ALA A 177 13.45 6.36 11.90
CA ALA A 177 14.64 6.88 11.24
C ALA A 177 15.84 5.94 11.37
N ALA A 178 16.05 5.31 12.53
CA ALA A 178 17.11 4.34 12.74
C ALA A 178 16.94 3.05 11.92
N ASN A 179 15.72 2.77 11.45
CA ASN A 179 15.39 1.60 10.64
C ASN A 179 14.73 1.99 9.30
N TYR A 180 15.08 3.17 8.77
CA TYR A 180 14.43 3.73 7.59
C TYR A 180 14.44 2.78 6.39
N GLU A 181 15.48 1.98 6.21
CA GLU A 181 15.60 1.00 5.12
C GLU A 181 14.50 -0.05 5.13
N LYS A 182 13.96 -0.35 6.31
CA LYS A 182 12.90 -1.34 6.52
C LYS A 182 11.52 -0.70 6.61
N SER A 183 11.46 0.63 6.66
CA SER A 183 10.21 1.38 6.81
C SER A 183 9.63 1.73 5.46
N VAL A 184 8.36 1.39 5.23
CA VAL A 184 7.62 1.81 4.04
C VAL A 184 7.37 3.33 3.99
N PHE A 185 7.45 4.03 5.11
CA PHE A 185 7.15 5.47 5.19
C PHE A 185 8.12 6.32 4.38
N TYR A 186 9.42 6.05 4.43
CA TYR A 186 10.38 6.82 3.64
C TYR A 186 10.22 6.55 2.13
N GLN A 187 9.73 5.37 1.75
CA GLN A 187 9.46 5.02 0.36
C GLN A 187 8.22 5.72 -0.19
N LEU A 188 7.26 6.05 0.68
CA LEU A 188 5.99 6.66 0.29
C LEU A 188 6.03 8.20 0.27
N ASN A 189 6.80 8.82 1.18
CA ASN A 189 6.88 10.28 1.29
C ASN A 189 8.26 10.74 1.77
N LEU A 190 9.20 10.82 0.85
CA LEU A 190 10.56 11.28 1.14
C LEU A 190 10.63 12.72 1.64
N LEU A 191 9.71 13.58 1.21
CA LEU A 191 9.71 14.99 1.65
C LEU A 191 9.37 15.10 3.12
N ASP A 192 8.36 14.38 3.55
CA ASP A 192 7.93 14.33 4.95
C ASP A 192 9.03 13.70 5.83
N ALA A 193 9.59 12.58 5.38
CA ALA A 193 10.70 11.93 6.04
C ALA A 193 11.91 12.88 6.22
N ALA A 194 12.32 13.57 5.18
CA ALA A 194 13.45 14.49 5.24
C ALA A 194 13.20 15.67 6.20
N ASN A 195 11.98 16.23 6.22
CA ASN A 195 11.62 17.28 7.16
C ASN A 195 11.73 16.80 8.62
N GLU A 196 11.31 15.58 8.90
CA GLU A 196 11.41 15.03 10.25
C GLU A 196 12.86 14.73 10.66
N PHE A 197 13.72 14.26 9.74
CA PHE A 197 15.16 14.13 9.99
C PHE A 197 15.78 15.47 10.40
N VAL A 198 15.44 16.55 9.71
CA VAL A 198 15.93 17.89 10.04
C VAL A 198 15.35 18.39 11.36
N ARG A 199 14.04 18.22 11.57
CA ARG A 199 13.34 18.63 12.79
C ARG A 199 13.89 17.99 14.05
N PHE A 200 14.23 16.70 14.00
CA PHE A 200 14.81 15.96 15.13
C PHE A 200 16.33 16.01 15.16
N ASN A 201 16.96 16.78 14.28
CA ASN A 201 18.42 16.89 14.15
C ASN A 201 19.11 15.51 14.06
N LEU A 202 18.53 14.61 13.29
CA LEU A 202 19.09 13.27 13.06
C LEU A 202 20.18 13.32 12.01
N ASP A 203 21.18 12.46 12.11
CA ASP A 203 22.23 12.36 11.12
C ASP A 203 21.69 11.97 9.74
N THR A 204 22.32 12.48 8.68
CA THR A 204 22.00 12.04 7.32
C THR A 204 22.38 10.57 7.18
N PRO A 205 21.47 9.68 6.73
CA PRO A 205 21.78 8.26 6.59
C PRO A 205 22.99 8.01 5.71
N ASP A 206 23.75 6.97 5.99
CA ASP A 206 24.87 6.56 5.15
C ASP A 206 24.42 6.10 3.76
N VAL A 207 25.31 6.14 2.80
CA VAL A 207 25.09 5.61 1.46
C VAL A 207 25.01 4.09 1.53
N LEU A 208 23.95 3.51 0.99
CA LEU A 208 23.79 2.06 0.94
C LEU A 208 24.83 1.40 0.01
N GLN A 209 25.26 0.21 0.39
CA GLN A 209 26.22 -0.60 -0.35
C GLN A 209 25.63 -1.08 -1.70
N GLU A 210 26.50 -1.55 -2.58
CA GLU A 210 26.12 -1.96 -3.94
C GLU A 210 25.23 -3.21 -4.00
N ASP A 211 25.27 -4.05 -2.99
CA ASP A 211 24.47 -5.26 -2.85
C ASP A 211 23.01 -4.98 -2.42
N ALA A 212 22.72 -3.77 -1.95
CA ALA A 212 21.36 -3.38 -1.63
C ALA A 212 20.48 -3.27 -2.88
N ALA A 213 19.16 -3.56 -2.73
CA ALA A 213 18.22 -3.52 -3.83
C ALA A 213 18.26 -2.16 -4.58
N PRO A 214 18.25 -2.15 -5.92
CA PRO A 214 18.43 -0.92 -6.71
C PRO A 214 17.48 0.22 -6.33
N MET A 215 16.18 -0.07 -6.16
CA MET A 215 15.21 0.94 -5.75
C MET A 215 15.48 1.49 -4.35
N LEU A 216 15.94 0.66 -3.43
CA LEU A 216 16.32 1.09 -2.09
C LEU A 216 17.49 2.06 -2.12
N ARG A 217 18.52 1.79 -2.96
CA ARG A 217 19.67 2.67 -3.20
C ARG A 217 19.25 4.02 -3.79
N ILE A 218 18.31 4.01 -4.75
CA ILE A 218 17.77 5.24 -5.35
C ILE A 218 17.05 6.07 -4.28
N HIS A 219 16.15 5.45 -3.51
CA HIS A 219 15.43 6.12 -2.43
C HIS A 219 16.36 6.66 -1.35
N ASN A 220 17.40 5.89 -0.96
CA ASN A 220 18.40 6.37 -0.01
C ASN A 220 19.09 7.65 -0.51
N ARG A 221 19.56 7.68 -1.75
CA ARG A 221 20.19 8.85 -2.36
C ARG A 221 19.24 10.05 -2.42
N MET A 222 17.97 9.82 -2.78
CA MET A 222 16.96 10.88 -2.83
C MET A 222 16.65 11.45 -1.44
N LEU A 223 16.53 10.58 -0.42
CA LEU A 223 16.34 11.00 0.97
C LEU A 223 17.52 11.86 1.44
N ARG A 224 18.77 11.40 1.21
CA ARG A 224 19.99 12.13 1.52
C ARG A 224 20.02 13.50 0.84
N ALA A 225 19.79 13.52 -0.47
CA ALA A 225 19.73 14.76 -1.25
C ALA A 225 18.73 15.76 -0.67
N ARG A 226 17.56 15.27 -0.24
CA ARG A 226 16.52 16.14 0.31
C ARG A 226 16.87 16.65 1.72
N ILE A 227 17.41 15.81 2.60
CA ILE A 227 17.90 16.24 3.92
C ILE A 227 18.99 17.29 3.77
N MET A 228 19.98 17.04 2.89
CA MET A 228 21.08 17.96 2.60
C MET A 228 20.57 19.28 2.05
N LYS A 229 19.59 19.24 1.15
CA LYS A 229 18.96 20.45 0.59
C LYS A 229 18.26 21.28 1.67
N LEU A 230 17.55 20.65 2.60
CA LEU A 230 16.90 21.32 3.73
C LEU A 230 17.90 21.93 4.73
N ARG A 231 19.13 21.39 4.76
CA ARG A 231 20.26 21.91 5.56
C ARG A 231 21.17 22.89 4.80
N GLU A 232 20.77 23.26 3.58
CA GLU A 232 21.54 24.16 2.70
C GLU A 232 22.94 23.63 2.35
N ASP A 233 23.11 22.31 2.36
CA ASP A 233 24.36 21.66 1.97
C ASP A 233 24.53 21.70 0.45
N LYS A 234 25.71 22.19 -0.01
CA LYS A 234 26.04 22.36 -1.43
C LYS A 234 26.16 21.07 -2.21
N ASP A 235 26.42 19.95 -1.52
CA ASP A 235 26.57 18.64 -2.15
C ASP A 235 25.23 17.92 -2.43
N CYS A 236 24.10 18.54 -2.07
CA CYS A 236 22.76 17.98 -2.31
C CYS A 236 22.52 17.61 -3.78
N ALA A 237 23.00 18.44 -4.72
CA ALA A 237 22.85 18.19 -6.15
C ALA A 237 23.63 16.94 -6.63
N LYS A 238 24.77 16.64 -6.03
CA LYS A 238 25.58 15.44 -6.35
C LYS A 238 24.82 14.17 -5.96
N GLU A 239 24.20 14.16 -4.78
CA GLU A 239 23.38 13.03 -4.32
C GLU A 239 22.15 12.81 -5.21
N GLU A 240 21.49 13.89 -5.62
CA GLU A 240 20.36 13.81 -6.55
C GLU A 240 20.78 13.27 -7.92
N GLN A 241 21.89 13.75 -8.47
CA GLN A 241 22.46 13.20 -9.71
C GLN A 241 22.85 11.73 -9.59
N ALA A 242 23.42 11.31 -8.46
CA ALA A 242 23.75 9.91 -8.22
C ALA A 242 22.50 9.02 -8.17
N ALA A 243 21.37 9.50 -7.62
CA ALA A 243 20.10 8.78 -7.65
C ALA A 243 19.57 8.60 -9.09
N PHE A 244 19.60 9.67 -9.89
CA PHE A 244 19.18 9.59 -11.29
C PHE A 244 20.10 8.71 -12.15
N GLN A 245 21.40 8.70 -11.85
CA GLN A 245 22.34 7.80 -12.52
C GLN A 245 22.02 6.33 -12.24
N LEU A 246 21.74 5.99 -10.97
CA LEU A 246 21.31 4.63 -10.60
C LEU A 246 19.99 4.22 -11.31
N LEU A 247 19.05 5.13 -11.39
CA LEU A 247 17.77 4.89 -12.11
C LEU A 247 18.02 4.63 -13.60
N ARG A 248 18.83 5.47 -14.23
CA ARG A 248 19.23 5.33 -15.64
C ARG A 248 19.92 4.00 -15.91
N ASP A 249 20.90 3.66 -15.08
CA ASP A 249 21.69 2.44 -15.25
C ASP A 249 20.81 1.19 -15.09
N GLY A 250 19.87 1.21 -14.14
CA GLY A 250 18.87 0.17 -13.97
C GLY A 250 17.98 0.00 -15.21
N LEU A 251 17.49 1.10 -15.79
CA LEU A 251 16.68 1.06 -17.01
C LEU A 251 17.47 0.55 -18.23
N LEU A 252 18.73 1.02 -18.39
CA LEU A 252 19.59 0.58 -19.48
C LEU A 252 19.99 -0.90 -19.34
N GLY A 253 20.19 -1.38 -18.10
CA GLY A 253 20.46 -2.80 -17.82
C GLY A 253 19.33 -3.70 -18.34
N VAL A 254 18.09 -3.39 -18.01
CA VAL A 254 16.91 -4.14 -18.49
C VAL A 254 16.78 -4.09 -20.02
N MET A 255 17.10 -2.96 -20.64
CA MET A 255 17.06 -2.84 -22.11
C MET A 255 18.16 -3.68 -22.77
N ASN A 256 19.35 -3.74 -22.17
CA ASN A 256 20.48 -4.54 -22.70
C ASN A 256 20.22 -6.06 -22.61
N GLU A 257 19.52 -6.52 -21.60
CA GLU A 257 19.13 -7.93 -21.46
C GLU A 257 18.11 -8.37 -22.51
N ARG A 258 17.35 -7.43 -23.09
CA ARG A 258 16.34 -7.67 -24.14
C ARG A 258 16.89 -7.46 -25.56
N LYS A 259 18.19 -7.60 -25.78
CA LYS A 259 18.75 -7.54 -27.13
C LYS A 259 18.18 -8.67 -27.97
N SER A 260 17.08 -8.39 -28.69
CA SER A 260 16.63 -9.24 -29.76
C SER A 260 17.44 -8.95 -31.02
N HIS A 261 17.89 -9.97 -31.72
CA HIS A 261 18.38 -9.80 -33.07
C HIS A 261 17.17 -9.73 -34.00
N PRO A 262 16.82 -8.55 -34.52
CA PRO A 262 15.67 -8.46 -35.41
C PRO A 262 15.93 -9.30 -36.70
N THR A 263 15.00 -10.16 -37.02
CA THR A 263 15.01 -10.94 -38.27
C THR A 263 13.84 -10.52 -39.14
N LEU A 264 14.06 -10.41 -40.44
CA LEU A 264 12.97 -10.11 -41.39
C LEU A 264 12.17 -11.38 -41.66
N ASN A 265 11.01 -11.51 -41.01
CA ASN A 265 10.09 -12.64 -41.19
C ASN A 265 8.83 -12.27 -42.01
N VAL A 266 8.92 -11.21 -42.81
CA VAL A 266 7.80 -10.70 -43.61
C VAL A 266 8.17 -10.75 -45.07
N TYR A 267 7.30 -11.32 -45.92
CA TYR A 267 7.49 -11.35 -47.38
C TYR A 267 7.29 -9.95 -47.98
N SER A 268 7.90 -9.72 -49.15
CA SER A 268 7.93 -8.39 -49.78
C SER A 268 6.55 -7.84 -50.18
N ASP A 269 5.56 -8.71 -50.32
CA ASP A 269 4.16 -8.38 -50.63
C ASP A 269 3.25 -8.29 -49.39
N GLN A 270 3.75 -8.61 -48.21
CA GLN A 270 2.99 -8.55 -46.97
C GLN A 270 2.99 -7.16 -46.35
N ILE A 271 1.89 -6.86 -45.67
CA ILE A 271 1.75 -5.66 -44.84
C ILE A 271 1.49 -6.11 -43.42
N VAL A 272 2.30 -5.62 -42.50
CA VAL A 272 2.05 -5.76 -41.07
C VAL A 272 1.19 -4.59 -40.61
N TRP A 273 0.04 -4.92 -40.02
CA TRP A 273 -0.88 -3.93 -39.48
C TRP A 273 -0.93 -4.05 -37.94
N SER A 274 -0.46 -3.03 -37.27
CA SER A 274 -0.54 -2.91 -35.82
C SER A 274 -1.63 -1.91 -35.43
N ARG A 275 -2.41 -2.26 -34.40
CA ARG A 275 -3.47 -1.42 -33.88
C ARG A 275 -3.34 -1.33 -32.35
N SER A 276 -3.59 -0.16 -31.78
CA SER A 276 -3.55 0.06 -30.34
C SER A 276 -4.65 1.03 -29.91
N PRO A 277 -5.30 0.80 -28.76
CA PRO A 277 -6.16 1.79 -28.15
C PRO A 277 -5.36 3.04 -27.79
N VAL A 278 -6.05 4.18 -27.64
CA VAL A 278 -5.45 5.38 -27.10
C VAL A 278 -5.63 5.41 -25.58
N ARG A 279 -4.59 5.81 -24.88
CA ARG A 279 -4.64 6.05 -23.43
C ARG A 279 -5.03 7.50 -23.16
N ILE A 280 -6.06 7.69 -22.32
CA ILE A 280 -6.41 9.01 -21.79
C ILE A 280 -6.18 8.99 -20.27
N ASP A 281 -5.37 9.91 -19.79
CA ASP A 281 -5.14 10.10 -18.38
C ASP A 281 -6.26 10.99 -17.81
N VAL A 282 -7.11 10.38 -16.99
CA VAL A 282 -8.28 11.07 -16.38
C VAL A 282 -7.83 11.90 -15.19
N ALA A 283 -6.87 11.42 -14.42
CA ALA A 283 -6.31 12.11 -13.26
C ALA A 283 -4.87 11.67 -12.99
N GLY A 284 -4.07 12.58 -12.45
CA GLY A 284 -2.72 12.29 -11.96
C GLY A 284 -1.67 12.06 -13.04
N GLY A 285 -1.93 12.35 -14.30
CA GLY A 285 -0.93 12.25 -15.36
C GLY A 285 0.32 13.08 -15.00
N TRP A 286 1.51 12.55 -15.29
CA TRP A 286 2.83 13.08 -14.90
C TRP A 286 3.22 12.93 -13.42
N THR A 287 2.33 12.53 -12.52
CA THR A 287 2.72 12.29 -11.13
C THR A 287 3.62 11.05 -10.98
N ASP A 288 3.59 10.15 -11.94
CA ASP A 288 4.45 8.96 -12.06
C ASP A 288 5.84 9.26 -12.64
N THR A 289 6.09 10.52 -13.02
CA THR A 289 7.35 10.94 -13.65
C THR A 289 8.33 11.50 -12.61
N PRO A 290 9.62 11.07 -12.62
CA PRO A 290 10.66 11.69 -11.81
C PRO A 290 10.86 13.18 -12.17
N PRO A 291 11.18 14.04 -11.19
CA PRO A 291 11.50 13.73 -9.79
C PRO A 291 10.28 13.58 -8.87
N TYR A 292 9.08 13.97 -9.30
CA TYR A 292 7.90 13.99 -8.45
C TYR A 292 7.59 12.61 -7.85
N SER A 293 7.58 11.57 -8.70
CA SER A 293 7.31 10.18 -8.26
C SER A 293 8.31 9.64 -7.24
N LEU A 294 9.55 10.12 -7.27
CA LEU A 294 10.59 9.73 -6.31
C LEU A 294 10.45 10.42 -4.94
N TYR A 295 9.84 11.61 -4.90
CA TYR A 295 9.66 12.35 -3.65
C TYR A 295 8.32 12.07 -2.97
N SER A 296 7.27 11.94 -3.75
CA SER A 296 5.89 11.94 -3.22
C SER A 296 5.09 10.70 -3.62
N GLY A 297 5.70 9.79 -4.41
CA GLY A 297 4.96 8.76 -5.10
C GLY A 297 4.10 9.34 -6.23
N GLY A 298 3.58 8.47 -7.09
CA GLY A 298 2.70 8.87 -8.19
C GLY A 298 1.46 7.99 -8.25
N SER A 299 0.34 8.58 -8.62
CA SER A 299 -0.91 7.85 -8.86
C SER A 299 -1.56 8.38 -10.13
N VAL A 300 -1.76 7.51 -11.11
CA VAL A 300 -2.38 7.84 -12.38
C VAL A 300 -3.61 6.98 -12.59
N VAL A 301 -4.71 7.63 -12.94
CA VAL A 301 -5.91 6.95 -13.42
C VAL A 301 -6.02 7.19 -14.91
N ASN A 302 -5.97 6.12 -15.69
CA ASN A 302 -6.09 6.20 -17.14
C ASN A 302 -7.12 5.19 -17.69
N LEU A 303 -7.59 5.50 -18.88
CA LEU A 303 -8.51 4.65 -19.63
C LEU A 303 -7.90 4.32 -20.99
N ALA A 304 -7.99 3.06 -21.40
CA ALA A 304 -7.75 2.66 -22.77
C ALA A 304 -9.05 2.82 -23.55
N ILE A 305 -9.02 3.60 -24.64
CA ILE A 305 -10.21 3.98 -25.40
C ILE A 305 -10.12 3.47 -26.84
N GLU A 306 -11.21 2.91 -27.32
CA GLU A 306 -11.44 2.61 -28.72
C GLU A 306 -12.56 3.52 -29.26
N LEU A 307 -12.45 3.93 -30.52
CA LEU A 307 -13.45 4.74 -31.20
C LEU A 307 -14.37 3.82 -32.02
N ASN A 308 -15.64 3.73 -31.64
CA ASN A 308 -16.62 2.83 -32.29
C ASN A 308 -16.14 1.37 -32.39
N GLY A 309 -15.50 0.86 -31.34
CA GLY A 309 -14.95 -0.49 -31.31
C GLY A 309 -13.69 -0.70 -32.17
N GLN A 310 -13.03 0.38 -32.60
CA GLN A 310 -11.79 0.33 -33.33
C GLN A 310 -10.66 1.05 -32.60
N PRO A 311 -9.50 0.41 -32.40
CA PRO A 311 -8.32 1.08 -31.89
C PRO A 311 -7.89 2.23 -32.81
N PRO A 312 -7.80 3.47 -32.28
CA PRO A 312 -7.55 4.65 -33.12
C PRO A 312 -6.10 4.77 -33.59
N LEU A 313 -5.15 4.20 -32.86
CA LEU A 313 -3.74 4.22 -33.27
C LEU A 313 -3.49 3.04 -34.20
N GLN A 314 -3.12 3.34 -35.44
CA GLN A 314 -2.89 2.33 -36.46
C GLN A 314 -1.60 2.60 -37.22
N VAL A 315 -0.78 1.56 -37.37
CA VAL A 315 0.49 1.63 -38.07
C VAL A 315 0.54 0.51 -39.10
N TYR A 316 0.85 0.85 -40.34
CA TYR A 316 1.04 -0.09 -41.44
C TYR A 316 2.51 -0.12 -41.84
N VAL A 317 3.13 -1.28 -41.81
CA VAL A 317 4.53 -1.45 -42.23
C VAL A 317 4.60 -2.41 -43.41
N LYS A 318 5.28 -1.98 -44.45
CA LYS A 318 5.54 -2.79 -45.65
C LYS A 318 7.03 -2.76 -45.98
N PRO A 319 7.66 -3.91 -46.28
CA PRO A 319 9.02 -3.92 -46.80
C PRO A 319 9.14 -3.16 -48.11
N CYS A 320 10.20 -2.40 -48.27
CA CYS A 320 10.55 -1.75 -49.53
C CYS A 320 11.81 -2.40 -50.16
N LYS A 321 11.98 -2.26 -51.46
CA LYS A 321 13.11 -2.85 -52.20
C LYS A 321 14.40 -2.04 -52.00
N GLU A 322 14.28 -0.76 -51.69
CA GLU A 322 15.40 0.15 -51.51
C GLU A 322 15.80 0.22 -50.04
N TYR A 323 17.06 0.48 -49.79
CA TYR A 323 17.61 0.53 -48.42
C TYR A 323 17.36 1.91 -47.77
N HIS A 324 16.11 2.12 -47.34
CA HIS A 324 15.69 3.31 -46.65
C HIS A 324 14.40 3.04 -45.83
N ILE A 325 14.03 3.94 -44.93
CA ILE A 325 12.77 3.94 -44.20
C ILE A 325 11.98 5.16 -44.63
N THR A 326 10.77 4.96 -45.20
CA THR A 326 9.84 6.04 -45.47
C THR A 326 8.76 6.07 -44.38
N LEU A 327 8.68 7.14 -43.63
CA LEU A 327 7.62 7.40 -42.65
C LEU A 327 6.56 8.30 -43.28
N ARG A 328 5.28 7.91 -43.16
CA ARG A 328 4.14 8.70 -43.63
C ARG A 328 3.13 8.83 -42.52
N SER A 329 2.82 10.06 -42.11
CA SER A 329 1.73 10.38 -41.20
C SER A 329 0.54 10.86 -42.02
N ILE A 330 -0.55 10.08 -42.03
CA ILE A 330 -1.75 10.40 -42.84
C ILE A 330 -2.49 11.57 -42.24
N ASP A 331 -2.60 11.60 -40.90
CA ASP A 331 -3.28 12.64 -40.11
C ASP A 331 -2.55 14.00 -40.17
N MET A 332 -1.21 13.99 -40.21
CA MET A 332 -0.41 15.23 -40.32
C MET A 332 -0.08 15.61 -41.76
N GLY A 333 -0.37 14.76 -42.73
CA GLY A 333 0.03 14.99 -44.11
C GLY A 333 1.55 15.05 -44.34
N ALA A 334 2.33 14.44 -43.41
CA ALA A 334 3.79 14.53 -43.43
C ALA A 334 4.43 13.26 -43.96
N MET A 335 5.58 13.42 -44.64
CA MET A 335 6.40 12.33 -45.13
C MET A 335 7.89 12.62 -44.85
N GLU A 336 8.61 11.61 -44.39
CA GLU A 336 10.04 11.66 -44.13
C GLU A 336 10.73 10.41 -44.66
N VAL A 337 11.95 10.56 -45.19
CA VAL A 337 12.76 9.47 -45.72
C VAL A 337 14.09 9.44 -44.97
N ILE A 338 14.35 8.35 -44.26
CA ILE A 338 15.58 8.07 -43.53
C ILE A 338 16.46 7.12 -44.34
N ARG A 339 17.66 7.53 -44.71
CA ARG A 339 18.53 6.80 -45.65
C ARG A 339 19.70 6.10 -44.98
N ASN A 340 20.03 6.48 -43.75
CA ASN A 340 21.16 5.89 -43.02
C ASN A 340 20.92 5.91 -41.50
N TYR A 341 21.85 5.29 -40.77
CA TYR A 341 21.77 5.21 -39.28
C TYR A 341 21.98 6.54 -38.59
N GLU A 342 22.75 7.45 -39.15
CA GLU A 342 22.99 8.77 -38.61
C GLU A 342 21.70 9.61 -38.63
N GLU A 343 20.97 9.56 -39.75
CA GLU A 343 19.66 10.19 -39.85
C GLU A 343 18.64 9.59 -38.86
N LEU A 344 18.68 8.28 -38.67
CA LEU A 344 17.79 7.61 -37.70
C LEU A 344 18.12 7.98 -36.26
N GLN A 345 19.39 8.15 -35.92
CA GLN A 345 19.84 8.56 -34.58
C GLN A 345 19.50 10.03 -34.28
N ASP A 346 19.42 10.86 -35.29
CA ASP A 346 19.13 12.30 -35.17
C ASP A 346 17.62 12.60 -35.18
N TYR A 347 16.84 11.71 -34.53
CA TYR A 347 15.36 11.83 -34.45
C TYR A 347 14.87 13.15 -33.86
N LYS A 348 15.74 13.90 -33.17
CA LYS A 348 15.43 15.26 -32.66
C LYS A 348 15.23 16.29 -33.76
N LYS A 349 15.63 15.97 -34.99
CA LYS A 349 15.43 16.84 -36.16
C LYS A 349 14.13 16.51 -36.92
N VAL A 350 13.43 15.44 -36.55
CA VAL A 350 12.08 15.19 -37.09
C VAL A 350 11.20 16.34 -36.62
N ARG A 351 11.03 17.29 -37.50
CA ARG A 351 10.23 18.51 -37.22
C ARG A 351 8.76 18.13 -37.20
N SER A 352 8.12 18.44 -36.08
CA SER A 352 6.67 18.56 -35.94
C SER A 352 6.08 19.51 -36.98
#